data_67dd1a784205e65e4ac2ad2d3aeac150
#
_entry.id   67dd1a784205e65e4ac2ad2d3aeac150
#
_cell.length_a   1.000
_cell.length_b   1.000
_cell.length_c   1.000
_cell.angle_alpha   90.00
_cell.angle_beta   90.00
_cell.angle_gamma   90.00
#
_symmetry.space_group_name_H-M   'P 1'
#
loop_
_entity.id
_entity.type
_entity.pdbx_description
1 polymer ?
#
loop_
_entity_poly.entity_id
_entity_poly.type
_entity_poly.pdbx_seq_one_letter_code
_entity_poly.pdbx_strand_id
1 'polypeptide(L)'
;MKKGIKKLAAVCAAIMLLFTGCNWLTIESNYTNGEYGDFKYRLYNKEDSKEKYIALNGLTEEGWKKEIIVVPTEIDGYPVESLSVGLDWFSNRSDFDFGFLKSANLKAIYLPHSQIAIEAYETFLGCPNLEKIVYIGVNAFKSFYEVYYNQKIYFPCLDEDNETSYYFSGESYYANTVYCYNYEGAENEGHYWVDYFAYGEKIGYIPEEPKRTGYTFGGWYKEAECENIWNFEADILPQAKYDHLGDELLQKTKLYAKWIKE
;
A
#
# COMPACT_ATOMS: atom_id res chain seq x y z
N MET A 1 -32.71 54.29 -37.46
CA MET A 1 -32.41 53.48 -36.25
C MET A 1 -32.67 51.95 -36.35
N LYS A 2 -33.45 51.46 -37.33
CA LYS A 2 -33.70 49.97 -37.40
C LYS A 2 -32.67 49.13 -38.14
N LYS A 3 -31.69 49.73 -38.87
CA LYS A 3 -30.62 48.95 -39.57
C LYS A 3 -29.42 48.59 -38.69
N GLY A 4 -29.18 49.33 -37.62
CA GLY A 4 -28.03 49.01 -36.67
C GLY A 4 -28.30 47.86 -35.77
N ILE A 5 -29.54 47.67 -35.32
CA ILE A 5 -29.91 46.60 -34.38
C ILE A 5 -29.83 45.21 -35.04
N LYS A 6 -30.12 45.08 -36.31
CA LYS A 6 -30.03 43.82 -37.05
C LYS A 6 -28.58 43.34 -37.25
N LYS A 7 -27.61 44.27 -37.40
CA LYS A 7 -26.19 43.93 -37.52
C LYS A 7 -25.60 43.53 -36.18
N LEU A 8 -26.03 44.14 -35.11
CA LEU A 8 -25.57 43.79 -33.78
C LEU A 8 -26.08 42.38 -33.35
N ALA A 9 -27.33 42.06 -33.64
CA ALA A 9 -27.90 40.75 -33.38
C ALA A 9 -27.23 39.64 -34.21
N ALA A 10 -26.83 39.91 -35.45
CA ALA A 10 -26.10 38.93 -36.27
C ALA A 10 -24.67 38.70 -35.79
N VAL A 11 -23.98 39.71 -35.24
CA VAL A 11 -22.64 39.56 -34.66
C VAL A 11 -22.71 38.81 -33.34
N CYS A 12 -23.68 39.06 -32.48
CA CYS A 12 -23.87 38.30 -31.24
C CYS A 12 -24.22 36.81 -31.51
N ALA A 13 -25.03 36.53 -32.53
CA ALA A 13 -25.33 35.15 -32.92
C ALA A 13 -24.11 34.42 -33.49
N ALA A 14 -23.26 35.11 -34.26
CA ALA A 14 -22.00 34.52 -34.76
C ALA A 14 -20.98 34.27 -33.64
N ILE A 15 -20.92 35.14 -32.63
CA ILE A 15 -20.05 34.92 -31.44
C ILE A 15 -20.58 33.76 -30.59
N MET A 16 -21.90 33.61 -30.41
CA MET A 16 -22.45 32.44 -29.71
C MET A 16 -22.20 31.12 -30.46
N LEU A 17 -22.21 31.13 -31.79
CA LEU A 17 -21.88 29.94 -32.58
C LEU A 17 -20.39 29.57 -32.55
N LEU A 18 -19.52 30.53 -32.28
CA LEU A 18 -18.10 30.23 -32.05
C LEU A 18 -17.82 29.62 -30.65
N PHE A 19 -18.69 29.88 -29.68
CA PHE A 19 -18.59 29.27 -28.36
C PHE A 19 -19.31 27.91 -28.21
N THR A 20 -20.22 27.57 -29.14
CA THR A 20 -20.86 26.25 -29.18
C THR A 20 -20.05 25.22 -29.96
N GLY A 21 -18.93 25.61 -30.55
CA GLY A 21 -17.97 24.73 -31.20
C GLY A 21 -16.82 24.25 -30.30
N CYS A 22 -16.78 24.63 -29.03
CA CYS A 22 -16.02 23.85 -28.04
C CYS A 22 -16.74 22.52 -27.91
N ASN A 23 -16.35 21.54 -28.71
CA ASN A 23 -16.44 20.17 -28.31
C ASN A 23 -15.81 20.14 -26.91
N TRP A 24 -16.63 19.98 -25.91
CA TRP A 24 -16.14 19.41 -24.67
C TRP A 24 -15.50 18.12 -25.12
N LEU A 25 -14.17 18.11 -25.23
CA LEU A 25 -13.41 16.90 -25.27
C LEU A 25 -13.84 16.18 -23.99
N THR A 26 -14.78 15.27 -24.12
CA THR A 26 -14.97 14.21 -23.16
C THR A 26 -13.61 13.52 -23.16
N ILE A 27 -12.77 13.85 -22.19
CA ILE A 27 -11.59 13.08 -21.90
C ILE A 27 -12.18 11.72 -21.52
N GLU A 28 -12.18 10.78 -22.48
CA GLU A 28 -12.52 9.39 -22.16
C GLU A 28 -11.54 9.02 -21.07
N SER A 29 -12.06 8.77 -19.88
CA SER A 29 -11.25 8.33 -18.76
C SER A 29 -10.61 7.00 -19.18
N ASN A 30 -9.28 6.96 -19.26
CA ASN A 30 -8.51 5.77 -19.65
C ASN A 30 -8.58 4.65 -18.57
N TYR A 31 -9.64 4.65 -17.76
CA TYR A 31 -9.81 3.69 -16.69
C TYR A 31 -11.26 3.20 -16.54
N THR A 32 -11.41 2.05 -15.89
CA THR A 32 -12.69 1.53 -15.39
C THR A 32 -12.63 1.39 -13.88
N ASN A 33 -13.73 1.76 -13.19
CA ASN A 33 -13.84 1.60 -11.75
C ASN A 33 -14.27 0.17 -11.40
N GLY A 34 -13.81 -0.33 -10.24
CA GLY A 34 -14.21 -1.60 -9.66
C GLY A 34 -14.07 -1.63 -8.15
N GLU A 35 -14.52 -2.73 -7.56
CA GLU A 35 -14.36 -3.05 -6.15
C GLU A 35 -13.83 -4.49 -6.01
N TYR A 36 -12.93 -4.70 -5.06
CA TYR A 36 -12.37 -6.01 -4.75
C TYR A 36 -12.03 -6.10 -3.26
N GLY A 37 -12.70 -6.98 -2.55
CA GLY A 37 -12.52 -7.14 -1.11
C GLY A 37 -12.72 -5.82 -0.36
N ASP A 38 -11.66 -5.35 0.26
CA ASP A 38 -11.66 -4.12 1.06
C ASP A 38 -11.49 -2.84 0.22
N PHE A 39 -11.20 -2.94 -1.07
CA PHE A 39 -10.71 -1.83 -1.88
C PHE A 39 -11.66 -1.44 -3.01
N LYS A 40 -11.71 -0.14 -3.27
CA LYS A 40 -12.13 0.45 -4.54
C LYS A 40 -10.90 0.68 -5.40
N TYR A 41 -11.04 0.45 -6.71
CA TYR A 41 -9.92 0.58 -7.62
C TYR A 41 -10.30 1.18 -8.96
N ARG A 42 -9.27 1.64 -9.69
CA ARG A 42 -9.32 1.98 -11.11
C ARG A 42 -8.38 1.06 -11.89
N LEU A 43 -8.89 0.47 -12.95
CA LEU A 43 -8.10 -0.30 -13.91
C LEU A 43 -7.72 0.63 -15.06
N TYR A 44 -6.44 0.93 -15.18
CA TYR A 44 -5.86 1.78 -16.22
C TYR A 44 -5.27 0.95 -17.35
N ASN A 45 -5.28 1.53 -18.57
CA ASN A 45 -4.45 1.05 -19.66
C ASN A 45 -3.11 1.81 -19.61
N LYS A 46 -1.98 1.10 -19.67
CA LYS A 46 -0.67 1.77 -19.84
C LYS A 46 -0.61 2.44 -21.21
N GLU A 47 -0.15 3.69 -21.24
CA GLU A 47 0.08 4.38 -22.50
C GLU A 47 1.08 3.57 -23.34
N ASP A 48 0.82 3.47 -24.64
CA ASP A 48 1.66 2.78 -25.63
C ASP A 48 1.82 1.25 -25.45
N SER A 49 1.06 0.60 -24.56
CA SER A 49 1.07 -0.85 -24.39
C SER A 49 -0.33 -1.43 -24.27
N LYS A 50 -0.43 -2.77 -24.39
CA LYS A 50 -1.66 -3.51 -24.08
C LYS A 50 -1.76 -3.89 -22.61
N GLU A 51 -0.78 -3.51 -21.82
CA GLU A 51 -0.74 -3.82 -20.40
C GLU A 51 -1.70 -2.95 -19.63
N LYS A 52 -2.21 -3.52 -18.55
CA LYS A 52 -3.11 -2.83 -17.64
C LYS A 52 -2.57 -2.93 -16.23
N TYR A 53 -2.91 -1.96 -15.42
CA TYR A 53 -2.56 -1.97 -14.00
C TYR A 53 -3.70 -1.40 -13.16
N ILE A 54 -3.68 -1.70 -11.90
CA ILE A 54 -4.65 -1.23 -10.92
C ILE A 54 -4.05 -0.14 -10.05
N ALA A 55 -4.80 0.95 -9.91
CA ALA A 55 -4.59 1.95 -8.88
C ALA A 55 -5.74 1.84 -7.86
N LEU A 56 -5.40 1.58 -6.61
CA LEU A 56 -6.37 1.58 -5.53
C LEU A 56 -6.69 3.03 -5.17
N ASN A 57 -7.98 3.37 -5.05
CA ASN A 57 -8.43 4.74 -4.85
C ASN A 57 -9.45 4.92 -3.72
N GLY A 58 -9.62 3.93 -2.87
CA GLY A 58 -10.50 4.01 -1.70
C GLY A 58 -10.75 2.67 -1.04
N LEU A 59 -11.55 2.69 0.01
CA LEU A 59 -12.05 1.50 0.70
C LEU A 59 -13.53 1.26 0.39
N THR A 60 -13.91 0.00 0.38
CA THR A 60 -15.32 -0.42 0.41
C THR A 60 -15.91 -0.18 1.80
N GLU A 61 -17.24 -0.36 1.94
CA GLU A 61 -17.89 -0.29 3.26
C GLU A 61 -17.34 -1.32 4.24
N GLU A 62 -16.92 -2.49 3.75
CA GLU A 62 -16.30 -3.54 4.58
C GLU A 62 -14.86 -3.16 4.95
N GLY A 63 -14.10 -2.60 4.03
CA GLY A 63 -12.76 -2.12 4.29
C GLY A 63 -12.73 -1.01 5.36
N TRP A 64 -13.73 -0.13 5.40
CA TRP A 64 -13.83 0.93 6.42
C TRP A 64 -14.02 0.42 7.85
N LYS A 65 -14.53 -0.79 8.01
CA LYS A 65 -14.76 -1.39 9.33
C LYS A 65 -13.52 -2.05 9.91
N LYS A 66 -12.51 -2.30 9.08
CA LYS A 66 -11.31 -3.03 9.47
C LYS A 66 -10.29 -2.17 10.22
N GLU A 67 -9.65 -2.78 11.20
CA GLU A 67 -8.50 -2.21 11.90
C GLU A 67 -7.18 -2.48 11.15
N ILE A 68 -7.13 -3.55 10.37
CA ILE A 68 -5.97 -3.98 9.59
C ILE A 68 -6.42 -4.27 8.18
N ILE A 69 -5.70 -3.73 7.20
CA ILE A 69 -5.87 -4.06 5.79
C ILE A 69 -4.55 -4.50 5.17
N VAL A 70 -4.66 -5.41 4.20
CA VAL A 70 -3.53 -5.92 3.41
C VAL A 70 -3.78 -5.59 1.96
N VAL A 71 -2.89 -4.82 1.36
CA VAL A 71 -2.98 -4.45 -0.05
C VAL A 71 -2.62 -5.66 -0.90
N PRO A 72 -3.48 -6.09 -1.84
CA PRO A 72 -3.19 -7.22 -2.71
C PRO A 72 -2.10 -6.86 -3.75
N THR A 73 -1.34 -7.86 -4.19
CA THR A 73 -0.35 -7.69 -5.26
C THR A 73 -1.00 -7.56 -6.63
N GLU A 74 -2.15 -8.22 -6.80
CA GLU A 74 -2.93 -8.23 -8.05
C GLU A 74 -4.43 -8.32 -7.78
N ILE A 75 -5.24 -7.87 -8.72
CA ILE A 75 -6.69 -8.02 -8.75
C ILE A 75 -7.08 -8.48 -10.14
N ASP A 76 -7.79 -9.60 -10.24
CA ASP A 76 -8.23 -10.19 -11.52
C ASP A 76 -7.09 -10.39 -12.55
N GLY A 77 -5.88 -10.70 -12.06
CA GLY A 77 -4.68 -10.91 -12.88
C GLY A 77 -4.00 -9.63 -13.36
N TYR A 78 -4.43 -8.46 -12.88
CA TYR A 78 -3.77 -7.19 -13.13
C TYR A 78 -2.98 -6.74 -11.90
N PRO A 79 -1.72 -6.29 -12.06
CA PRO A 79 -0.90 -5.87 -10.94
C PRO A 79 -1.46 -4.60 -10.29
N VAL A 80 -1.40 -4.55 -8.97
CA VAL A 80 -1.64 -3.32 -8.20
C VAL A 80 -0.33 -2.54 -8.16
N GLU A 81 -0.28 -1.39 -8.84
CA GLU A 81 0.94 -0.59 -9.00
C GLU A 81 0.91 0.72 -8.21
N SER A 82 -0.27 1.19 -7.79
CA SER A 82 -0.34 2.42 -7.00
C SER A 82 -1.46 2.47 -5.99
N LEU A 83 -1.22 3.27 -4.95
CA LEU A 83 -2.21 3.84 -4.05
C LEU A 83 -2.39 5.29 -4.47
N SER A 84 -3.47 5.60 -5.16
CA SER A 84 -3.67 6.90 -5.79
C SER A 84 -5.01 7.49 -5.39
N VAL A 85 -5.00 8.78 -5.06
CA VAL A 85 -6.25 9.55 -4.87
C VAL A 85 -6.88 9.91 -6.22
N GLY A 86 -6.34 9.40 -7.33
CA GLY A 86 -6.80 9.73 -8.67
C GLY A 86 -6.72 11.24 -8.92
N LEU A 87 -5.53 11.71 -9.21
CA LEU A 87 -5.31 13.09 -9.67
C LEU A 87 -5.86 13.24 -11.08
N ASP A 88 -7.18 13.33 -11.22
CA ASP A 88 -7.76 14.05 -12.33
C ASP A 88 -7.42 15.54 -12.14
N TRP A 89 -6.29 15.96 -12.63
CA TRP A 89 -5.82 17.35 -12.60
C TRP A 89 -6.85 18.36 -13.14
N PHE A 90 -7.91 17.89 -13.77
CA PHE A 90 -8.95 18.68 -14.42
C PHE A 90 -10.33 18.58 -13.78
N SER A 91 -10.54 17.69 -12.80
CA SER A 91 -11.80 17.65 -12.08
C SER A 91 -11.86 18.80 -11.07
N ASN A 92 -12.99 19.50 -11.04
CA ASN A 92 -13.23 20.63 -10.14
C ASN A 92 -12.89 20.22 -8.70
N ARG A 93 -12.03 21.01 -8.05
CA ARG A 93 -11.50 20.81 -6.68
C ARG A 93 -12.55 20.64 -5.56
N SER A 94 -13.84 20.75 -5.87
CA SER A 94 -14.91 20.57 -4.88
C SER A 94 -15.22 19.12 -4.51
N ASP A 95 -14.77 18.14 -5.33
CA ASP A 95 -15.02 16.71 -5.12
C ASP A 95 -13.76 15.95 -4.67
N PHE A 96 -12.70 16.67 -4.30
CA PHE A 96 -11.52 16.08 -3.67
C PHE A 96 -11.89 15.60 -2.28
N ASP A 97 -12.22 14.34 -2.22
CA ASP A 97 -12.24 13.58 -1.00
C ASP A 97 -10.77 13.29 -0.64
N PHE A 98 -10.16 14.24 0.09
CA PHE A 98 -8.76 14.14 0.52
C PHE A 98 -8.56 12.88 1.35
N GLY A 99 -7.65 12.03 0.91
CA GLY A 99 -7.27 10.80 1.61
C GLY A 99 -7.79 9.54 0.94
N PHE A 100 -6.86 8.73 0.44
CA PHE A 100 -7.11 7.43 -0.14
C PHE A 100 -7.88 6.52 0.83
N LEU A 101 -7.49 6.54 2.09
CA LEU A 101 -8.05 5.74 3.15
C LEU A 101 -8.69 6.63 4.20
N LYS A 102 -10.01 6.80 4.12
CA LYS A 102 -10.75 7.49 5.18
C LYS A 102 -11.34 6.46 6.12
N SER A 103 -10.57 6.03 7.10
CA SER A 103 -11.07 5.11 8.12
C SER A 103 -10.58 5.51 9.50
N ALA A 104 -11.53 5.81 10.39
CA ALA A 104 -11.24 6.02 11.80
C ALA A 104 -10.89 4.71 12.54
N ASN A 105 -11.14 3.55 11.92
CA ASN A 105 -10.87 2.25 12.53
C ASN A 105 -9.49 1.71 12.19
N LEU A 106 -8.93 2.13 11.05
CA LEU A 106 -7.68 1.57 10.53
C LEU A 106 -6.50 1.92 11.44
N LYS A 107 -5.79 0.88 11.91
CA LYS A 107 -4.59 0.96 12.75
C LYS A 107 -3.33 0.54 12.01
N ALA A 108 -3.45 -0.39 11.05
CA ALA A 108 -2.31 -0.86 10.28
C ALA A 108 -2.67 -1.12 8.82
N ILE A 109 -1.72 -0.80 7.93
CA ILE A 109 -1.76 -1.18 6.53
C ILE A 109 -0.51 -1.94 6.16
N TYR A 110 -0.67 -3.07 5.47
CA TYR A 110 0.42 -3.87 4.95
C TYR A 110 0.48 -3.73 3.44
N LEU A 111 1.64 -3.32 2.97
CA LEU A 111 1.94 -3.15 1.56
C LEU A 111 2.71 -4.38 1.07
N PRO A 112 2.34 -4.97 -0.08
CA PRO A 112 2.99 -6.17 -0.60
C PRO A 112 4.43 -5.89 -1.06
N HIS A 113 5.15 -6.98 -1.38
CA HIS A 113 6.51 -6.90 -1.90
C HIS A 113 6.61 -6.42 -3.36
N SER A 114 5.50 -6.27 -4.08
CA SER A 114 5.47 -5.62 -5.39
C SER A 114 5.70 -4.11 -5.26
N GLN A 115 6.31 -3.51 -6.29
CA GLN A 115 6.53 -2.06 -6.29
C GLN A 115 5.19 -1.34 -6.37
N ILE A 116 4.75 -0.79 -5.24
CA ILE A 116 3.57 0.07 -5.18
C ILE A 116 4.02 1.52 -5.02
N ALA A 117 3.61 2.36 -5.94
CA ALA A 117 3.77 3.80 -5.81
C ALA A 117 2.68 4.35 -4.87
N ILE A 118 3.08 5.15 -3.89
CA ILE A 118 2.16 5.98 -3.11
C ILE A 118 2.22 7.36 -3.73
N GLU A 119 1.21 7.69 -4.56
CA GLU A 119 1.27 8.85 -5.43
C GLU A 119 0.77 10.15 -4.79
N ALA A 120 0.10 10.07 -3.64
CA ALA A 120 -0.49 11.23 -3.02
C ALA A 120 0.05 11.49 -1.61
N TYR A 121 0.53 12.69 -1.41
CA TYR A 121 0.91 13.30 -0.16
C TYR A 121 -0.12 13.07 0.99
N GLU A 122 -1.40 13.01 0.63
CA GLU A 122 -2.51 12.94 1.58
C GLU A 122 -3.14 11.55 1.67
N THR A 123 -2.48 10.52 1.15
CA THR A 123 -3.04 9.16 1.04
C THR A 123 -3.61 8.65 2.38
N PHE A 124 -2.97 8.94 3.50
CA PHE A 124 -3.36 8.46 4.82
C PHE A 124 -3.95 9.53 5.74
N LEU A 125 -4.17 10.75 5.25
CA LEU A 125 -4.65 11.88 6.06
C LEU A 125 -6.02 11.60 6.71
N GLY A 126 -6.85 10.80 6.06
CA GLY A 126 -8.17 10.40 6.57
C GLY A 126 -8.17 9.26 7.60
N CYS A 127 -7.00 8.81 8.07
CA CYS A 127 -6.84 7.69 8.99
C CYS A 127 -6.20 8.14 10.31
N PRO A 128 -6.94 8.81 11.20
CA PRO A 128 -6.38 9.43 12.42
C PRO A 128 -5.80 8.40 13.42
N ASN A 129 -6.24 7.14 13.35
CA ASN A 129 -5.82 6.07 14.23
C ASN A 129 -4.80 5.12 13.58
N LEU A 130 -4.30 5.45 12.37
CA LEU A 130 -3.29 4.64 11.71
C LEU A 130 -1.95 4.77 12.47
N GLU A 131 -1.51 3.66 13.05
CA GLU A 131 -0.32 3.59 13.88
C GLU A 131 0.89 3.09 13.10
N LYS A 132 0.69 2.20 12.11
CA LYS A 132 1.79 1.64 11.33
C LYS A 132 1.45 1.39 9.87
N ILE A 133 2.47 1.55 9.03
CA ILE A 133 2.49 1.16 7.63
C ILE A 133 3.64 0.18 7.50
N VAL A 134 3.33 -1.06 7.11
CA VAL A 134 4.33 -2.13 6.99
C VAL A 134 4.57 -2.39 5.51
N TYR A 135 5.81 -2.28 5.08
CA TYR A 135 6.22 -2.65 3.74
C TYR A 135 6.92 -4.00 3.74
N ILE A 136 6.40 -4.95 2.99
CA ILE A 136 6.88 -6.33 3.00
C ILE A 136 8.03 -6.55 2.00
N GLY A 137 8.19 -5.65 1.01
CA GLY A 137 9.19 -5.78 -0.05
C GLY A 137 10.62 -5.41 0.35
N VAL A 138 11.60 -6.09 -0.21
CA VAL A 138 13.04 -5.79 -0.02
C VAL A 138 13.56 -4.73 -0.97
N ASN A 139 12.91 -4.54 -2.11
CA ASN A 139 13.27 -3.53 -3.09
C ASN A 139 12.56 -2.23 -2.75
N ALA A 140 13.25 -1.41 -2.05
CA ALA A 140 12.77 -0.19 -1.49
C ALA A 140 12.15 0.78 -2.50
N PHE A 141 11.19 1.49 -2.00
CA PHE A 141 10.46 2.60 -2.58
C PHE A 141 11.33 3.58 -3.36
N LYS A 142 10.90 3.88 -4.57
CA LYS A 142 11.45 5.02 -5.32
C LYS A 142 10.75 6.34 -5.02
N SER A 143 9.61 6.34 -4.35
CA SER A 143 8.91 7.58 -4.01
C SER A 143 7.88 7.41 -2.89
N PHE A 144 8.27 7.68 -1.67
CA PHE A 144 7.36 8.13 -0.63
C PHE A 144 7.45 9.65 -0.54
N TYR A 145 6.46 10.36 -1.01
CA TYR A 145 6.30 11.76 -0.69
C TYR A 145 5.56 11.86 0.65
N GLU A 146 6.31 12.22 1.70
CA GLU A 146 5.81 12.63 3.02
C GLU A 146 4.66 11.79 3.63
N VAL A 147 5.02 10.81 4.43
CA VAL A 147 4.10 10.21 5.40
C VAL A 147 4.04 11.11 6.63
N TYR A 148 2.84 11.46 7.10
CA TYR A 148 2.65 12.40 8.19
C TYR A 148 3.22 11.95 9.53
N TYR A 149 3.56 12.91 10.37
CA TYR A 149 4.34 12.97 11.61
C TYR A 149 4.08 11.92 12.72
N ASN A 150 3.08 11.05 12.62
CA ASN A 150 2.75 10.10 13.69
C ASN A 150 2.77 8.63 13.28
N GLN A 151 3.15 8.31 12.04
CA GLN A 151 3.11 6.93 11.54
C GLN A 151 4.48 6.30 11.57
N LYS A 152 4.56 5.07 12.09
CA LYS A 152 5.75 4.25 12.09
C LYS A 152 5.79 3.42 10.82
N ILE A 153 6.91 3.46 10.10
CA ILE A 153 7.12 2.67 8.89
C ILE A 153 8.12 1.56 9.20
N TYR A 154 7.75 0.33 8.89
CA TYR A 154 8.55 -0.86 9.16
C TYR A 154 9.09 -1.42 7.84
N PHE A 155 10.40 -1.70 7.81
CA PHE A 155 11.11 -2.25 6.65
C PHE A 155 11.72 -3.61 6.98
N PRO A 156 11.66 -4.61 6.06
CA PRO A 156 12.09 -5.97 6.36
C PRO A 156 13.59 -6.17 6.50
N CYS A 157 14.40 -5.46 5.73
CA CYS A 157 15.77 -5.88 5.42
C CYS A 157 16.78 -4.76 5.33
N LEU A 158 16.59 -3.65 5.99
CA LEU A 158 17.64 -2.66 6.01
C LEU A 158 18.66 -3.11 7.04
N ASP A 159 19.80 -3.62 6.59
CA ASP A 159 20.99 -3.64 7.39
C ASP A 159 21.40 -2.19 7.65
N GLU A 160 21.90 -1.91 8.84
CA GLU A 160 22.30 -0.55 9.27
C GLU A 160 23.29 0.12 8.30
N ASP A 161 23.97 -0.67 7.46
CA ASP A 161 24.93 -0.22 6.45
C ASP A 161 24.31 0.20 5.11
N ASN A 162 23.04 -0.02 4.87
CA ASN A 162 22.36 0.43 3.66
C ASN A 162 21.77 1.82 3.88
N GLU A 163 22.61 2.84 3.78
CA GLU A 163 22.21 4.24 3.64
C GLU A 163 21.40 4.50 2.35
N THR A 164 20.28 3.87 2.20
CA THR A 164 19.27 4.37 1.29
C THR A 164 18.61 5.52 2.01
N SER A 165 19.08 6.72 1.75
CA SER A 165 18.54 7.97 2.25
C SER A 165 17.11 8.15 1.75
N TYR A 166 16.16 7.69 2.56
CA TYR A 166 14.75 7.97 2.36
C TYR A 166 14.42 9.27 3.10
N TYR A 167 13.93 10.24 2.36
CA TYR A 167 13.34 11.43 2.93
C TYR A 167 11.96 11.07 3.51
N PHE A 168 11.93 10.60 4.76
CA PHE A 168 10.70 10.45 5.52
C PHE A 168 10.60 11.56 6.55
N SER A 169 9.46 12.19 6.65
CA SER A 169 9.14 13.11 7.74
C SER A 169 8.68 12.39 9.01
N GLY A 170 8.65 11.05 9.01
CA GLY A 170 8.31 10.20 10.15
C GLY A 170 9.49 9.36 10.64
N GLU A 171 9.37 8.78 11.83
CA GLU A 171 10.34 7.83 12.35
C GLU A 171 10.22 6.50 11.59
N SER A 172 11.33 6.02 11.04
CA SER A 172 11.42 4.70 10.40
C SER A 172 11.86 3.67 11.43
N TYR A 173 11.15 2.56 11.50
CA TYR A 173 11.45 1.46 12.41
C TYR A 173 11.74 0.21 11.61
N TYR A 174 12.73 -0.56 12.04
CA TYR A 174 13.02 -1.86 11.43
C TYR A 174 12.04 -2.91 11.96
N ALA A 175 11.57 -3.78 11.07
CA ALA A 175 10.77 -4.92 11.49
C ALA A 175 11.60 -5.84 12.41
N ASN A 176 11.01 -6.27 13.51
CA ASN A 176 11.64 -7.21 14.45
C ASN A 176 11.10 -8.64 14.33
N THR A 177 10.03 -8.84 13.55
CA THR A 177 9.44 -10.15 13.28
C THR A 177 9.45 -10.39 11.79
N VAL A 178 10.05 -11.48 11.35
CA VAL A 178 10.27 -11.82 9.95
C VAL A 178 9.81 -13.25 9.69
N TYR A 179 8.88 -13.42 8.78
CA TYR A 179 8.42 -14.72 8.31
C TYR A 179 9.17 -15.10 7.05
N CYS A 180 9.79 -16.26 7.03
CA CYS A 180 10.63 -16.71 5.93
C CYS A 180 9.95 -17.85 5.16
N TYR A 181 10.00 -17.80 3.84
CA TYR A 181 9.52 -18.90 2.98
C TYR A 181 10.25 -20.21 3.20
N ASN A 182 11.51 -20.17 3.64
CA ASN A 182 12.33 -21.33 3.97
C ASN A 182 12.50 -22.34 2.83
N TYR A 183 12.74 -21.86 1.62
CA TYR A 183 13.19 -22.67 0.49
C TYR A 183 14.02 -21.83 -0.50
N GLU A 184 14.92 -22.49 -1.22
CA GLU A 184 15.79 -21.85 -2.21
C GLU A 184 14.99 -21.33 -3.41
N GLY A 185 15.35 -20.12 -3.87
CA GLY A 185 14.67 -19.46 -5.00
C GLY A 185 13.30 -18.87 -4.67
N ALA A 186 12.96 -18.76 -3.39
CA ALA A 186 11.77 -18.03 -2.97
C ALA A 186 11.86 -16.55 -3.37
N GLU A 187 10.71 -15.95 -3.68
CA GLU A 187 10.61 -14.52 -3.98
C GLU A 187 10.99 -13.64 -2.80
N ASN A 188 11.12 -12.33 -3.03
CA ASN A 188 11.38 -11.33 -2.01
C ASN A 188 12.57 -11.70 -1.09
N GLU A 189 13.65 -12.25 -1.66
CA GLU A 189 14.85 -12.72 -0.94
C GLU A 189 14.54 -13.72 0.19
N GLY A 190 13.47 -14.50 0.04
CA GLY A 190 13.03 -15.50 1.01
C GLY A 190 12.15 -14.95 2.14
N HIS A 191 11.82 -13.67 2.14
CA HIS A 191 10.92 -13.07 3.13
C HIS A 191 9.47 -13.13 2.66
N TYR A 192 8.62 -13.81 3.44
CA TYR A 192 7.19 -13.86 3.19
C TYR A 192 6.46 -12.65 3.76
N TRP A 193 6.76 -12.32 5.02
CA TRP A 193 6.08 -11.27 5.76
C TRP A 193 6.98 -10.65 6.79
N VAL A 194 6.72 -9.40 7.15
CA VAL A 194 7.43 -8.72 8.22
C VAL A 194 6.47 -7.91 9.06
N ASP A 195 6.83 -7.70 10.33
CA ASP A 195 6.08 -6.83 11.22
C ASP A 195 6.98 -6.32 12.36
N TYR A 196 6.41 -5.44 13.15
CA TYR A 196 6.98 -4.99 14.42
C TYR A 196 5.95 -5.15 15.52
N PHE A 197 6.34 -5.84 16.58
CA PHE A 197 5.59 -5.98 17.81
C PHE A 197 6.47 -5.60 19.00
N ALA A 198 5.84 -5.20 20.11
CA ALA A 198 6.57 -4.89 21.32
C ALA A 198 7.35 -6.10 21.84
N TYR A 199 8.58 -5.88 22.28
CA TYR A 199 9.39 -6.93 22.88
C TYR A 199 8.75 -7.47 24.15
N GLY A 200 8.85 -8.78 24.37
CA GLY A 200 8.23 -9.46 25.48
C GLY A 200 6.72 -9.75 25.30
N GLU A 201 6.13 -9.32 24.21
CA GLU A 201 4.72 -9.53 23.90
C GLU A 201 4.54 -10.68 22.89
N LYS A 202 3.31 -11.13 22.75
CA LYS A 202 2.92 -12.07 21.69
C LYS A 202 2.84 -11.35 20.34
N ILE A 203 2.99 -12.13 19.28
CA ILE A 203 2.69 -11.66 17.92
C ILE A 203 1.19 -11.39 17.82
N GLY A 204 0.82 -10.13 17.61
CA GLY A 204 -0.58 -9.68 17.60
C GLY A 204 -1.30 -9.84 16.27
N TYR A 205 -0.58 -10.13 15.18
CA TYR A 205 -1.16 -10.38 13.86
C TYR A 205 -0.42 -11.53 13.18
N ILE A 206 -1.16 -12.50 12.69
CA ILE A 206 -0.65 -13.66 11.97
C ILE A 206 -1.05 -13.49 10.51
N PRO A 207 -0.09 -13.40 9.55
CA PRO A 207 -0.42 -13.30 8.15
C PRO A 207 -1.10 -14.58 7.63
N GLU A 208 -1.77 -14.48 6.48
CA GLU A 208 -2.28 -15.66 5.79
C GLU A 208 -1.18 -16.68 5.54
N GLU A 209 -1.58 -17.96 5.39
CA GLU A 209 -0.62 -19.02 5.11
C GLU A 209 0.03 -18.83 3.74
N PRO A 210 1.36 -18.95 3.63
CA PRO A 210 2.03 -18.88 2.35
C PRO A 210 1.67 -20.08 1.47
N LYS A 211 1.75 -19.90 0.15
CA LYS A 211 1.46 -20.95 -0.82
C LYS A 211 2.72 -21.36 -1.56
N ARG A 212 2.87 -22.67 -1.81
CA ARG A 212 3.94 -23.23 -2.61
C ARG A 212 3.41 -24.39 -3.45
N THR A 213 3.58 -24.33 -4.76
CA THR A 213 3.10 -25.40 -5.69
C THR A 213 3.69 -26.75 -5.33
N GLY A 214 2.83 -27.77 -5.18
CA GLY A 214 3.21 -29.15 -4.84
C GLY A 214 3.59 -29.35 -3.37
N TYR A 215 3.24 -28.42 -2.50
CA TYR A 215 3.49 -28.51 -1.06
C TYR A 215 2.32 -27.97 -0.26
N THR A 216 2.09 -28.57 0.89
CA THR A 216 1.17 -28.08 1.93
C THR A 216 1.96 -27.35 3.01
N PHE A 217 1.45 -26.22 3.49
CA PHE A 217 2.02 -25.46 4.59
C PHE A 217 1.86 -26.24 5.91
N GLY A 218 2.96 -26.43 6.64
CA GLY A 218 3.02 -27.22 7.87
C GLY A 218 3.22 -26.41 9.15
N GLY A 219 3.05 -25.07 9.07
CA GLY A 219 3.19 -24.18 10.22
C GLY A 219 4.49 -23.37 10.22
N TRP A 220 4.58 -22.47 11.20
CA TRP A 220 5.74 -21.61 11.44
C TRP A 220 6.63 -22.18 12.52
N TYR A 221 7.95 -22.17 12.30
CA TYR A 221 8.95 -22.76 13.17
C TYR A 221 10.00 -21.73 13.59
N LYS A 222 10.65 -21.99 14.74
CA LYS A 222 11.65 -21.09 15.34
C LYS A 222 13.00 -21.14 14.62
N GLU A 223 13.28 -22.21 13.86
CA GLU A 223 14.51 -22.43 13.10
C GLU A 223 14.21 -23.05 11.74
N ALA A 224 15.18 -22.92 10.82
CA ALA A 224 15.03 -23.36 9.43
C ALA A 224 14.88 -24.89 9.28
N GLU A 225 15.38 -25.66 10.22
CA GLU A 225 15.27 -27.12 10.29
C GLU A 225 13.86 -27.59 10.63
N CYS A 226 12.99 -26.68 11.08
CA CYS A 226 11.59 -26.94 11.41
C CYS A 226 11.42 -28.05 12.47
N GLU A 227 12.18 -27.98 13.56
CA GLU A 227 12.09 -28.89 14.72
C GLU A 227 11.13 -28.36 15.79
N ASN A 228 11.17 -27.03 16.08
CA ASN A 228 10.38 -26.40 17.13
C ASN A 228 9.35 -25.46 16.53
N ILE A 229 8.07 -25.87 16.60
CA ILE A 229 6.96 -25.04 16.10
C ILE A 229 6.80 -23.78 16.96
N TRP A 230 6.50 -22.65 16.33
CA TRP A 230 6.08 -21.42 17.01
C TRP A 230 4.62 -21.55 17.44
N ASN A 231 4.37 -21.40 18.73
CA ASN A 231 3.01 -21.39 19.28
C ASN A 231 2.55 -19.96 19.53
N PHE A 232 1.72 -19.41 18.64
CA PHE A 232 1.21 -18.04 18.73
C PHE A 232 0.41 -17.74 20.01
N GLU A 233 -0.12 -18.78 20.67
CA GLU A 233 -0.86 -18.61 21.92
C GLU A 233 0.05 -18.59 23.17
N ALA A 234 1.26 -19.12 23.05
CA ALA A 234 2.15 -19.29 24.20
C ALA A 234 3.49 -18.56 24.07
N ASP A 235 4.07 -18.55 22.87
CA ASP A 235 5.38 -17.94 22.63
C ASP A 235 5.27 -16.40 22.63
N ILE A 236 6.30 -15.78 23.16
CA ILE A 236 6.47 -14.32 23.18
C ILE A 236 7.78 -13.94 22.48
N LEU A 237 7.84 -12.72 22.00
CA LEU A 237 9.08 -12.15 21.46
C LEU A 237 10.14 -12.00 22.56
N PRO A 238 11.43 -11.93 22.21
CA PRO A 238 12.49 -11.68 23.19
C PRO A 238 12.22 -10.43 24.01
N GLN A 239 12.79 -10.37 25.23
CA GLN A 239 12.75 -9.14 26.02
C GLN A 239 13.60 -8.06 25.36
N ALA A 240 13.19 -6.80 25.48
CA ALA A 240 13.97 -5.66 25.01
C ALA A 240 15.39 -5.68 25.60
N LYS A 241 16.37 -5.39 24.78
CA LYS A 241 17.76 -5.13 25.17
C LYS A 241 18.11 -3.71 24.84
N TYR A 242 18.97 -3.14 25.65
CA TYR A 242 19.40 -1.76 25.50
C TYR A 242 20.93 -1.72 25.43
N ASP A 243 21.46 -0.76 24.69
CA ASP A 243 22.88 -0.49 24.67
C ASP A 243 23.33 0.28 25.91
N HIS A 244 24.63 0.70 25.94
CA HIS A 244 25.21 1.45 27.03
C HIS A 244 24.73 2.90 27.12
N LEU A 245 24.04 3.41 26.10
CA LEU A 245 23.43 4.74 26.06
C LEU A 245 21.95 4.71 26.47
N GLY A 246 21.37 3.51 26.55
CA GLY A 246 19.95 3.29 26.84
C GLY A 246 19.07 3.19 25.62
N ASP A 247 19.67 3.08 24.42
CA ASP A 247 18.94 2.90 23.19
C ASP A 247 18.54 1.43 22.99
N GLU A 248 17.31 1.20 22.55
CA GLU A 248 16.78 -0.15 22.32
C GLU A 248 17.48 -0.81 21.14
N LEU A 249 18.05 -2.00 21.40
CA LEU A 249 18.72 -2.79 20.38
C LEU A 249 17.72 -3.62 19.56
N LEU A 250 17.77 -3.51 18.24
CA LEU A 250 16.98 -4.33 17.36
C LEU A 250 17.32 -5.82 17.52
N GLN A 251 16.33 -6.63 17.87
CA GLN A 251 16.41 -8.09 17.93
C GLN A 251 15.41 -8.67 16.94
N LYS A 252 15.88 -9.36 15.90
CA LYS A 252 15.01 -9.97 14.91
C LYS A 252 14.60 -11.40 15.34
N THR A 253 13.30 -11.65 15.39
CA THR A 253 12.71 -12.98 15.50
C THR A 253 12.34 -13.46 14.12
N LYS A 254 12.95 -14.56 13.66
CA LYS A 254 12.63 -15.19 12.38
C LYS A 254 11.74 -16.40 12.60
N LEU A 255 10.68 -16.51 11.79
CA LEU A 255 9.79 -17.66 11.74
C LEU A 255 9.92 -18.32 10.36
N TYR A 256 10.09 -19.62 10.34
CA TYR A 256 10.40 -20.38 9.14
C TYR A 256 9.22 -21.27 8.74
N ALA A 257 8.77 -21.15 7.49
CA ALA A 257 7.72 -22.01 6.97
C ALA A 257 8.18 -23.45 6.82
N LYS A 258 7.37 -24.39 7.32
CA LYS A 258 7.54 -25.81 7.01
C LYS A 258 6.74 -26.20 5.79
N TRP A 259 7.36 -26.92 4.87
CA TRP A 259 6.74 -27.41 3.65
C TRP A 259 6.67 -28.95 3.66
N ILE A 260 5.45 -29.45 3.50
CA ILE A 260 5.17 -30.89 3.40
C ILE A 260 4.88 -31.19 1.94
N LYS A 261 5.71 -32.03 1.32
CA LYS A 261 5.53 -32.41 -0.07
C LYS A 261 4.25 -33.24 -0.21
N GLU A 262 3.41 -32.91 -1.20
CA GLU A 262 2.20 -33.64 -1.57
C GLU A 262 2.50 -34.99 -2.25
#